data_2b53f833390c47ef45a1a45995e8a631
#
_entry.id   2b53f833390c47ef45a1a45995e8a631
#
_cell.length_a   1.000
_cell.length_b   1.000
_cell.length_c   1.000
_cell.angle_alpha   90.00
_cell.angle_beta   90.00
_cell.angle_gamma   90.00
#
_symmetry.space_group_name_H-M   'P 1'
#
loop_
_entity.id
_entity.type
_entity.pdbx_description
1 polymer ?
#
loop_
_entity_poly.entity_id
_entity_poly.type
_entity_poly.pdbx_seq_one_letter_code
_entity_poly.pdbx_strand_id
1 'polypeptide(L)'
;LADFLKKDHAFKYATVVHCDTPSGVLNDIARICPLLKSYGILTVVDSVSAMFGEEVRVDDFQIDLLCGGSQKVVSAPPGLTFVTVSPAAWTAMKERKTPIASFYANLMTFDGYFEKQWFPYTMPISDIRGLRAAFENIKADSTILERHAKIAQAVRTALTACGLKLH
;
A
#
# COMPACT_ATOMS: atom_id res chain seq x y z
N LEU A 1 -12.28 -15.85 -4.75
CA LEU A 1 -12.38 -15.23 -3.43
C LEU A 1 -13.83 -15.18 -2.94
N ALA A 2 -14.77 -14.61 -3.73
CA ALA A 2 -16.17 -14.48 -3.31
C ALA A 2 -16.80 -15.82 -2.87
N ASP A 3 -16.59 -16.90 -3.63
CA ASP A 3 -17.15 -18.21 -3.29
C ASP A 3 -16.47 -18.87 -2.08
N PHE A 4 -15.23 -18.53 -1.81
CA PHE A 4 -14.53 -18.93 -0.60
C PHE A 4 -15.13 -18.21 0.61
N LEU A 5 -15.29 -16.88 0.54
CA LEU A 5 -15.83 -16.09 1.64
C LEU A 5 -17.29 -16.42 2.02
N LYS A 6 -18.08 -16.90 1.06
CA LYS A 6 -19.43 -17.45 1.36
C LYS A 6 -19.37 -18.69 2.27
N LYS A 7 -18.28 -19.46 2.20
CA LYS A 7 -18.11 -20.70 2.96
C LYS A 7 -17.38 -20.46 4.29
N ASP A 8 -16.37 -19.63 4.26
CA ASP A 8 -15.55 -19.27 5.43
C ASP A 8 -15.11 -17.82 5.34
N HIS A 9 -15.50 -17.03 6.33
CA HIS A 9 -15.14 -15.62 6.48
C HIS A 9 -14.76 -15.26 7.93
N ALA A 10 -14.39 -16.25 8.72
CA ALA A 10 -13.99 -16.06 10.12
C ALA A 10 -12.57 -15.50 10.25
N PHE A 11 -12.26 -14.47 9.47
CA PHE A 11 -10.96 -13.79 9.46
C PHE A 11 -11.07 -12.39 10.05
N LYS A 12 -10.06 -11.97 10.82
CA LYS A 12 -9.99 -10.61 11.37
C LYS A 12 -9.46 -9.61 10.36
N TYR A 13 -8.50 -10.04 9.54
CA TYR A 13 -7.89 -9.23 8.48
C TYR A 13 -7.42 -10.12 7.33
N ALA A 14 -7.24 -9.50 6.17
CA ALA A 14 -6.65 -10.12 4.99
C ALA A 14 -5.52 -9.25 4.46
N THR A 15 -4.40 -9.87 4.11
CA THR A 15 -3.30 -9.20 3.40
C THR A 15 -3.47 -9.37 1.90
N VAL A 16 -3.31 -8.29 1.15
CA VAL A 16 -3.42 -8.26 -0.31
C VAL A 16 -2.19 -7.55 -0.89
N VAL A 17 -1.46 -8.21 -1.75
CA VAL A 17 -0.39 -7.56 -2.54
C VAL A 17 -1.04 -6.90 -3.76
N HIS A 18 -0.84 -5.59 -3.94
CA HIS A 18 -1.41 -4.87 -5.08
C HIS A 18 -0.74 -5.27 -6.39
N CYS A 19 0.59 -5.18 -6.45
CA CYS A 19 1.37 -5.67 -7.59
C CYS A 19 2.48 -6.60 -7.09
N ASP A 20 2.38 -7.88 -7.42
CA ASP A 20 3.39 -8.88 -7.05
C ASP A 20 4.59 -8.79 -7.99
N THR A 21 5.72 -8.36 -7.47
CA THR A 21 6.92 -8.10 -8.27
C THR A 21 7.46 -9.36 -8.98
N PRO A 22 7.55 -10.54 -8.33
CA PRO A 22 8.07 -11.75 -8.98
C PRO A 22 7.24 -12.24 -10.15
N SER A 23 5.92 -12.18 -10.05
CA SER A 23 5.00 -12.70 -11.09
C SER A 23 4.49 -11.60 -12.05
N GLY A 24 4.59 -10.33 -11.66
CA GLY A 24 4.01 -9.20 -12.40
C GLY A 24 2.47 -9.14 -12.34
N VAL A 25 1.85 -9.90 -11.44
CA VAL A 25 0.39 -9.91 -11.28
C VAL A 25 -0.07 -8.65 -10.56
N LEU A 26 -0.98 -7.93 -11.21
CA LEU A 26 -1.69 -6.79 -10.63
C LEU A 26 -3.06 -7.27 -10.10
N ASN A 27 -3.27 -7.16 -8.81
CA ASN A 27 -4.54 -7.53 -8.17
C ASN A 27 -5.50 -6.34 -8.17
N ASP A 28 -6.76 -6.60 -8.46
CA ASP A 28 -7.85 -5.60 -8.46
C ASP A 28 -8.28 -5.27 -7.03
N ILE A 29 -7.50 -4.43 -6.36
CA ILE A 29 -7.77 -4.02 -4.98
C ILE A 29 -9.06 -3.20 -4.85
N ALA A 30 -9.49 -2.52 -5.93
CA ALA A 30 -10.74 -1.78 -5.97
C ALA A 30 -11.97 -2.69 -5.80
N ARG A 31 -11.86 -3.96 -6.19
CA ARG A 31 -12.92 -4.97 -6.02
C ARG A 31 -12.67 -5.90 -4.83
N ILE A 32 -11.43 -6.25 -4.56
CA ILE A 32 -11.05 -7.17 -3.50
C ILE A 32 -11.33 -6.56 -2.12
N CYS A 33 -10.90 -5.31 -1.88
CA CYS A 33 -11.02 -4.70 -0.56
C CYS A 33 -12.49 -4.45 -0.14
N PRO A 34 -13.37 -3.86 -0.98
CA PRO A 34 -14.78 -3.74 -0.61
C PRO A 34 -15.47 -5.09 -0.37
N LEU A 35 -15.10 -6.12 -1.13
CA LEU A 35 -15.62 -7.47 -0.90
C LEU A 35 -15.20 -7.99 0.48
N LEU A 36 -13.94 -7.87 0.87
CA LEU A 36 -13.46 -8.26 2.20
C LEU A 36 -14.18 -7.47 3.31
N LYS A 37 -14.33 -6.15 3.11
CA LYS A 37 -15.05 -5.27 4.05
C LYS A 37 -16.51 -5.68 4.24
N SER A 38 -17.19 -6.15 3.19
CA SER A 38 -18.58 -6.62 3.30
C SER A 38 -18.76 -7.84 4.23
N TYR A 39 -17.66 -8.56 4.52
CA TYR A 39 -17.60 -9.65 5.49
C TYR A 39 -17.01 -9.24 6.85
N GLY A 40 -16.78 -7.93 7.07
CA GLY A 40 -16.20 -7.42 8.32
C GLY A 40 -14.68 -7.67 8.47
N ILE A 41 -14.01 -8.04 7.38
CA ILE A 41 -12.57 -8.35 7.37
C ILE A 41 -11.79 -7.06 7.10
N LEU A 42 -10.85 -6.72 7.98
CA LEU A 42 -9.94 -5.58 7.77
C LEU A 42 -8.97 -5.87 6.61
N THR A 43 -8.69 -4.86 5.79
CA THR A 43 -7.82 -5.00 4.63
C THR A 43 -6.44 -4.42 4.90
N VAL A 44 -5.39 -5.19 4.59
CA VAL A 44 -3.98 -4.77 4.67
C VAL A 44 -3.38 -4.91 3.27
N VAL A 45 -3.13 -3.79 2.61
CA VAL A 45 -2.68 -3.75 1.22
C VAL A 45 -1.19 -3.39 1.16
N ASP A 46 -0.39 -4.27 0.57
CA ASP A 46 0.96 -3.97 0.15
C ASP A 46 0.92 -3.36 -1.26
N SER A 47 1.11 -2.05 -1.35
CA SER A 47 1.16 -1.30 -2.60
C SER A 47 2.57 -0.73 -2.89
N VAL A 48 3.59 -1.28 -2.26
CA VAL A 48 4.97 -0.81 -2.40
C VAL A 48 5.40 -0.75 -3.86
N SER A 49 5.06 -1.76 -4.67
CA SER A 49 5.43 -1.82 -6.09
C SER A 49 4.42 -1.16 -7.03
N ALA A 50 3.24 -0.75 -6.56
CA ALA A 50 2.16 -0.21 -7.39
C ALA A 50 1.85 1.27 -7.13
N MET A 51 1.99 1.73 -5.88
CA MET A 51 1.63 3.09 -5.48
C MET A 51 2.25 4.14 -6.40
N PHE A 52 1.44 5.08 -6.91
CA PHE A 52 1.75 6.10 -7.90
C PHE A 52 2.05 5.60 -9.33
N GLY A 53 2.20 4.29 -9.56
CA GLY A 53 2.24 3.70 -10.90
C GLY A 53 0.90 3.13 -11.33
N GLU A 54 0.08 2.77 -10.35
CA GLU A 54 -1.30 2.30 -10.50
C GLU A 54 -2.23 3.15 -9.64
N GLU A 55 -3.52 3.16 -9.98
CA GLU A 55 -4.50 3.93 -9.21
C GLU A 55 -4.70 3.33 -7.82
N VAL A 56 -4.62 4.20 -6.80
CA VAL A 56 -4.92 3.86 -5.41
C VAL A 56 -5.77 4.97 -4.80
N ARG A 57 -7.01 4.64 -4.47
CA ARG A 57 -7.94 5.52 -3.75
C ARG A 57 -8.32 4.86 -2.43
N VAL A 58 -7.61 5.19 -1.36
CA VAL A 58 -7.69 4.47 -0.08
C VAL A 58 -9.11 4.41 0.45
N ASP A 59 -9.81 5.52 0.45
CA ASP A 59 -11.18 5.62 0.99
C ASP A 59 -12.19 4.92 0.08
N ASP A 60 -12.15 5.18 -1.23
CA ASP A 60 -13.07 4.60 -2.20
C ASP A 60 -12.92 3.07 -2.29
N PHE A 61 -11.67 2.59 -2.20
CA PHE A 61 -11.36 1.16 -2.22
C PHE A 61 -11.51 0.50 -0.84
N GLN A 62 -11.90 1.27 0.19
CA GLN A 62 -12.12 0.79 1.56
C GLN A 62 -10.90 0.06 2.15
N ILE A 63 -9.72 0.62 1.96
CA ILE A 63 -8.47 0.05 2.45
C ILE A 63 -8.26 0.48 3.91
N ASP A 64 -8.05 -0.48 4.82
CA ASP A 64 -7.83 -0.17 6.23
C ASP A 64 -6.37 0.15 6.54
N LEU A 65 -5.45 -0.59 5.97
CA LEU A 65 -4.01 -0.36 6.07
C LEU A 65 -3.40 -0.45 4.67
N LEU A 66 -2.69 0.58 4.24
CA LEU A 66 -1.94 0.60 2.99
C LEU A 66 -0.48 0.85 3.28
N CYS A 67 0.40 0.01 2.74
CA CYS A 67 1.85 0.19 2.81
C CYS A 67 2.41 0.63 1.46
N GLY A 68 3.27 1.63 1.47
CA GLY A 68 4.06 2.09 0.34
C GLY A 68 5.52 2.31 0.71
N GLY A 69 6.40 2.38 -0.27
CA GLY A 69 7.83 2.57 -0.07
C GLY A 69 8.40 3.71 -0.92
N SER A 70 9.43 4.37 -0.40
CA SER A 70 10.05 5.52 -1.06
C SER A 70 10.82 5.18 -2.34
N GLN A 71 11.35 3.97 -2.46
CA GLN A 71 12.32 3.55 -3.48
C GLN A 71 11.74 2.97 -4.77
N LYS A 72 10.42 2.85 -4.89
CA LYS A 72 9.76 2.31 -6.10
C LYS A 72 9.35 3.44 -7.05
N VAL A 73 8.11 3.48 -7.49
CA VAL A 73 7.61 4.52 -8.41
C VAL A 73 7.82 5.94 -7.85
N VAL A 74 7.77 6.11 -6.55
CA VAL A 74 8.06 7.39 -5.87
C VAL A 74 9.45 7.94 -6.24
N SER A 75 10.43 7.07 -6.56
CA SER A 75 11.78 7.44 -7.02
C SER A 75 12.57 8.30 -6.01
N ALA A 76 12.33 8.07 -4.72
CA ALA A 76 13.12 8.63 -3.63
C ALA A 76 14.14 7.61 -3.11
N PRO A 77 15.12 8.00 -2.28
CA PRO A 77 16.03 7.07 -1.64
C PRO A 77 15.29 5.98 -0.84
N PRO A 78 15.84 4.75 -0.76
CA PRO A 78 15.28 3.71 0.10
C PRO A 78 15.44 4.10 1.57
N GLY A 79 14.50 3.66 2.42
CA GLY A 79 14.58 3.87 3.87
C GLY A 79 13.31 4.42 4.51
N LEU A 80 12.33 4.87 3.72
CA LEU A 80 11.06 5.37 4.23
C LEU A 80 9.89 4.49 3.77
N THR A 81 8.99 4.24 4.70
CA THR A 81 7.71 3.55 4.46
C THR A 81 6.57 4.53 4.74
N PHE A 82 5.56 4.53 3.88
CA PHE A 82 4.29 5.21 4.14
C PHE A 82 3.29 4.18 4.61
N VAL A 83 2.49 4.54 5.60
CA VAL A 83 1.38 3.72 6.05
C VAL A 83 0.17 4.61 6.22
N THR A 84 -0.93 4.28 5.54
CA THR A 84 -2.23 4.86 5.86
C THR A 84 -2.98 3.93 6.79
N VAL A 85 -3.72 4.48 7.73
CA VAL A 85 -4.46 3.71 8.75
C VAL A 85 -5.87 4.23 8.83
N SER A 86 -6.86 3.38 8.56
CA SER A 86 -8.27 3.74 8.72
C SER A 86 -8.67 3.87 10.19
N PRO A 87 -9.75 4.62 10.51
CA PRO A 87 -10.30 4.65 11.86
C PRO A 87 -10.63 3.26 12.41
N ALA A 88 -11.12 2.36 11.56
CA ALA A 88 -11.44 0.97 11.96
C ALA A 88 -10.17 0.19 12.33
N ALA A 89 -9.10 0.30 11.55
CA ALA A 89 -7.82 -0.33 11.87
C ALA A 89 -7.20 0.26 13.14
N TRP A 90 -7.30 1.58 13.32
CA TRP A 90 -6.82 2.25 14.52
C TRP A 90 -7.56 1.76 15.78
N THR A 91 -8.88 1.66 15.71
CA THR A 91 -9.72 1.10 16.79
C THR A 91 -9.32 -0.33 17.10
N ALA A 92 -9.19 -1.19 16.07
CA ALA A 92 -8.80 -2.57 16.26
C ALA A 92 -7.41 -2.73 16.92
N MET A 93 -6.47 -1.83 16.61
CA MET A 93 -5.16 -1.80 17.29
C MET A 93 -5.28 -1.40 18.76
N LYS A 94 -6.12 -0.41 19.10
CA LYS A 94 -6.36 0.05 20.49
C LYS A 94 -7.07 -1.01 21.34
N GLU A 95 -7.99 -1.76 20.77
CA GLU A 95 -8.79 -2.76 21.46
C GLU A 95 -8.08 -4.12 21.64
N ARG A 96 -6.82 -4.23 21.22
CA ARG A 96 -6.05 -5.46 21.41
C ARG A 96 -5.93 -5.85 22.87
N LYS A 97 -6.22 -7.14 23.16
CA LYS A 97 -6.07 -7.69 24.52
C LYS A 97 -4.62 -8.02 24.88
N THR A 98 -3.76 -8.21 23.87
CA THR A 98 -2.35 -8.53 24.06
C THR A 98 -1.48 -7.35 23.64
N PRO A 99 -0.42 -7.02 24.38
CA PRO A 99 0.49 -5.93 24.02
C PRO A 99 1.18 -6.22 22.67
N ILE A 100 1.54 -5.14 21.97
CA ILE A 100 2.36 -5.24 20.76
C ILE A 100 3.81 -5.48 21.22
N ALA A 101 4.39 -6.63 20.83
CA ALA A 101 5.70 -7.08 21.33
C ALA A 101 6.89 -6.38 20.67
N SER A 102 6.67 -5.33 19.89
CA SER A 102 7.72 -4.56 19.22
C SER A 102 7.56 -3.08 19.54
N PHE A 103 8.66 -2.38 19.77
CA PHE A 103 8.68 -0.92 19.87
C PHE A 103 8.73 -0.31 18.46
N TYR A 104 9.65 -0.76 17.61
CA TYR A 104 9.89 -0.19 16.28
C TYR A 104 8.74 -0.46 15.30
N ALA A 105 8.28 -1.71 15.23
CA ALA A 105 7.16 -2.12 14.36
C ALA A 105 5.79 -1.95 15.03
N ASN A 106 5.62 -0.89 15.83
CA ASN A 106 4.39 -0.59 16.55
C ASN A 106 3.84 0.77 16.12
N LEU A 107 2.82 0.77 15.27
CA LEU A 107 2.19 2.01 14.81
C LEU A 107 1.57 2.82 15.96
N MET A 108 1.20 2.19 17.08
CA MET A 108 0.65 2.88 18.24
C MET A 108 1.65 3.81 18.93
N THR A 109 2.96 3.63 18.70
CA THR A 109 3.98 4.57 19.19
C THR A 109 3.85 5.97 18.60
N PHE A 110 3.16 6.10 17.47
CA PHE A 110 2.88 7.38 16.80
C PHE A 110 1.55 8.00 17.22
N ASP A 111 0.82 7.42 18.19
CA ASP A 111 -0.46 7.98 18.64
C ASP A 111 -0.27 9.37 19.24
N GLY A 112 -0.85 10.41 18.61
CA GLY A 112 -0.73 11.81 19.02
C GLY A 112 0.69 12.39 18.87
N TYR A 113 1.54 11.82 18.01
CA TYR A 113 2.93 12.26 17.82
C TYR A 113 3.01 13.72 17.35
N PHE A 114 2.07 14.16 16.53
CA PHE A 114 2.04 15.51 15.98
C PHE A 114 1.68 16.53 17.06
N GLU A 115 0.64 16.28 17.85
CA GLU A 115 0.19 17.14 18.94
C GLU A 115 1.23 17.21 20.06
N LYS A 116 1.87 16.09 20.34
CA LYS A 116 2.93 15.98 21.36
C LYS A 116 4.27 16.49 20.87
N GLN A 117 4.41 16.77 19.55
CA GLN A 117 5.68 17.13 18.89
C GLN A 117 6.82 16.18 19.26
N TRP A 118 6.52 14.89 19.27
CA TRP A 118 7.44 13.85 19.72
C TRP A 118 7.50 12.71 18.69
N PHE A 119 8.69 12.18 18.47
CA PHE A 119 8.92 11.01 17.62
C PHE A 119 9.56 9.89 18.45
N PRO A 120 9.20 8.63 18.19
CA PRO A 120 9.69 7.50 18.96
C PRO A 120 11.20 7.23 18.77
N TYR A 121 11.79 7.71 17.67
CA TYR A 121 13.21 7.50 17.34
C TYR A 121 13.70 8.60 16.38
N THR A 122 15.04 8.66 16.17
CA THR A 122 15.66 9.65 15.27
C THR A 122 15.14 9.49 13.83
N MET A 123 14.69 10.59 13.24
CA MET A 123 14.17 10.62 11.89
C MET A 123 15.28 10.87 10.86
N PRO A 124 15.28 10.17 9.71
CA PRO A 124 16.26 10.34 8.64
C PRO A 124 15.94 11.59 7.80
N ILE A 125 16.36 12.76 8.25
CA ILE A 125 15.98 14.06 7.66
C ILE A 125 16.40 14.19 6.19
N SER A 126 17.55 13.63 5.80
CA SER A 126 18.00 13.64 4.41
C SER A 126 17.04 12.87 3.49
N ASP A 127 16.59 11.68 3.93
CA ASP A 127 15.67 10.85 3.15
C ASP A 127 14.28 11.49 3.07
N ILE A 128 13.84 12.13 4.17
CA ILE A 128 12.58 12.89 4.21
C ILE A 128 12.60 14.05 3.21
N ARG A 129 13.73 14.77 3.10
CA ARG A 129 13.89 15.84 2.12
C ARG A 129 13.88 15.30 0.68
N GLY A 130 14.55 14.17 0.43
CA GLY A 130 14.51 13.48 -0.86
C GLY A 130 13.10 13.02 -1.22
N LEU A 131 12.39 12.45 -0.26
CA LEU A 131 10.99 12.05 -0.42
C LEU A 131 10.07 13.24 -0.73
N ARG A 132 10.25 14.36 -0.04
CA ARG A 132 9.49 15.58 -0.32
C ARG A 132 9.67 16.04 -1.77
N ALA A 133 10.91 16.11 -2.25
CA ALA A 133 11.20 16.48 -3.64
C ALA A 133 10.54 15.50 -4.63
N ALA A 134 10.59 14.20 -4.35
CA ALA A 134 9.92 13.18 -5.16
C ALA A 134 8.40 13.37 -5.21
N PHE A 135 7.76 13.67 -4.09
CA PHE A 135 6.33 13.96 -4.07
C PHE A 135 5.97 15.26 -4.80
N GLU A 136 6.81 16.29 -4.75
CA GLU A 136 6.62 17.51 -5.53
C GLU A 136 6.65 17.20 -7.03
N ASN A 137 7.57 16.34 -7.48
CA ASN A 137 7.63 15.88 -8.88
C ASN A 137 6.38 15.07 -9.27
N ILE A 138 5.93 14.14 -8.43
CA ILE A 138 4.71 13.35 -8.67
C ILE A 138 3.50 14.27 -8.78
N LYS A 139 3.35 15.24 -7.89
CA LYS A 139 2.24 16.22 -7.95
C LYS A 139 2.25 17.07 -9.21
N ALA A 140 3.44 17.35 -9.75
CA ALA A 140 3.58 18.13 -10.99
C ALA A 140 3.31 17.29 -12.25
N ASP A 141 3.32 15.98 -12.17
CA ASP A 141 3.11 15.06 -13.30
C ASP A 141 1.70 14.46 -13.30
N SER A 142 0.78 15.16 -13.95
CA SER A 142 -0.61 14.68 -14.11
C SER A 142 -0.74 13.45 -15.01
N THR A 143 0.33 13.02 -15.69
CA THR A 143 0.33 11.91 -16.64
C THR A 143 0.98 10.65 -16.11
N ILE A 144 1.40 10.63 -14.85
CA ILE A 144 2.21 9.54 -14.28
C ILE A 144 1.56 8.15 -14.45
N LEU A 145 0.28 8.01 -14.17
CA LEU A 145 -0.44 6.75 -14.30
C LEU A 145 -0.55 6.31 -15.77
N GLU A 146 -0.94 7.25 -16.65
CA GLU A 146 -1.04 6.99 -18.08
C GLU A 146 0.30 6.58 -18.68
N ARG A 147 1.39 7.25 -18.31
CA ARG A 147 2.74 6.93 -18.77
C ARG A 147 3.16 5.53 -18.32
N HIS A 148 2.91 5.14 -17.07
CA HIS A 148 3.20 3.79 -16.57
C HIS A 148 2.39 2.74 -17.33
N ALA A 149 1.11 2.97 -17.55
CA ALA A 149 0.24 2.06 -18.31
C ALA A 149 0.74 1.86 -19.74
N LYS A 150 1.13 2.95 -20.43
CA LYS A 150 1.68 2.88 -21.80
C LYS A 150 2.99 2.11 -21.86
N ILE A 151 3.92 2.36 -20.93
CA ILE A 151 5.20 1.65 -20.85
C ILE A 151 4.96 0.16 -20.58
N ALA A 152 4.15 -0.17 -19.59
CA ALA A 152 3.82 -1.55 -19.26
C ALA A 152 3.18 -2.29 -20.45
N GLN A 153 2.27 -1.63 -21.18
CA GLN A 153 1.66 -2.21 -22.38
C GLN A 153 2.69 -2.43 -23.50
N ALA A 154 3.59 -1.49 -23.73
CA ALA A 154 4.65 -1.63 -24.72
C ALA A 154 5.58 -2.81 -24.40
N VAL A 155 5.96 -2.97 -23.12
CA VAL A 155 6.76 -4.12 -22.65
C VAL A 155 6.03 -5.43 -22.89
N ARG A 156 4.76 -5.55 -22.48
CA ARG A 156 3.97 -6.78 -22.70
C ARG A 156 3.87 -7.12 -24.19
N THR A 157 3.63 -6.13 -25.05
CA THR A 157 3.56 -6.32 -26.51
C THR A 157 4.89 -6.84 -27.06
N ALA A 158 6.01 -6.25 -26.64
CA ALA A 158 7.34 -6.70 -27.08
C ALA A 158 7.64 -8.14 -26.60
N LEU A 159 7.35 -8.46 -25.35
CA LEU A 159 7.57 -9.80 -24.80
C LEU A 159 6.73 -10.86 -25.56
N THR A 160 5.47 -10.55 -25.84
CA THR A 160 4.60 -11.44 -26.62
C THR A 160 5.13 -11.63 -28.05
N ALA A 161 5.63 -10.58 -28.70
CA ALA A 161 6.25 -10.65 -30.03
C ALA A 161 7.53 -11.50 -30.03
N CYS A 162 8.24 -11.57 -28.90
CA CYS A 162 9.38 -12.47 -28.69
C CYS A 162 8.97 -13.92 -28.35
N GLY A 163 7.70 -14.26 -28.39
CA GLY A 163 7.20 -15.62 -28.13
C GLY A 163 7.01 -15.95 -26.63
N LEU A 164 7.16 -14.98 -25.73
CA LEU A 164 6.87 -15.18 -24.31
C LEU A 164 5.35 -15.13 -24.06
N LYS A 165 4.88 -15.99 -23.17
CA LYS A 165 3.48 -16.01 -22.77
C LYS A 165 3.30 -15.22 -21.48
N LEU A 166 2.27 -14.38 -21.43
CA LEU A 166 1.80 -13.73 -20.23
C LEU A 166 0.87 -14.68 -19.47
N HIS A 167 0.91 -14.62 -18.15
CA HIS A 167 0.01 -15.38 -17.27
C HIS A 167 -1.34 -14.71 -17.15
#